data_e4b33eba543830a080ee17037b557dae
#
_entry.id   e4b33eba543830a080ee17037b557dae
#
_cell.length_a   1.000
_cell.length_b   1.000
_cell.length_c   1.000
_cell.angle_alpha   90.00
_cell.angle_beta   90.00
_cell.angle_gamma   90.00
#
_symmetry.space_group_name_H-M   'P 1'
#
loop_
_entity.id
_entity.type
_entity.pdbx_description
1 polymer ?
#
loop_
_entity_poly.entity_id
_entity_poly.type
_entity_poly.pdbx_seq_one_letter_code
_entity_poly.pdbx_strand_id
1 'polypeptide(L)'
;MEAATTTPDAQQAAPPPRMRELYENELVGQLTQKFGYSSRMQVPRLLKITLNMGVGEAKQSTPTLEAATEQLQTISGQHPNVRRARRSIANFKLREGMPVGVSVTLRGARMWEFLDRLISIAITRIRDFRGLNPRAFDGRGNYSLGVREQLIFPEIDYDSIDEVRGLDIAVTTTAATDEEGFELLLGLGMPFAQEGRPGVVDTAAEDEEERRKEEARLRAEAEQAALEQLKEENPEAYEKPVRDDDEEGEGEGGEAAPAEEKQE
;
A
#
# COMPACT_ATOMS: atom_id res chain seq x y z
N MET A 1 56.19 24.18 -30.44
CA MET A 1 55.10 23.15 -30.59
C MET A 1 54.31 23.20 -29.35
N GLU A 2 53.24 24.01 -29.36
CA GLU A 2 52.27 24.10 -28.25
C GLU A 2 51.27 22.97 -28.37
N ALA A 3 51.24 22.12 -27.34
CA ALA A 3 50.25 21.09 -27.22
C ALA A 3 48.91 21.73 -26.81
N ALA A 4 47.97 21.76 -27.74
CA ALA A 4 46.59 22.15 -27.47
C ALA A 4 45.96 21.15 -26.48
N THR A 5 45.78 21.60 -25.25
CA THR A 5 45.01 20.89 -24.21
C THR A 5 43.56 20.97 -24.61
N THR A 6 43.07 19.92 -25.27
CA THR A 6 41.62 19.76 -25.54
C THR A 6 40.92 19.53 -24.22
N THR A 7 40.22 20.52 -23.72
CA THR A 7 39.31 20.40 -22.60
C THR A 7 38.24 19.36 -22.95
N PRO A 8 37.99 18.34 -22.13
CA PRO A 8 36.92 17.38 -22.43
C PRO A 8 35.59 18.12 -22.41
N ASP A 9 34.90 17.95 -23.51
CA ASP A 9 33.54 18.36 -23.83
C ASP A 9 32.67 18.44 -22.59
N ALA A 10 32.14 19.63 -22.30
CA ALA A 10 31.15 19.81 -21.28
C ALA A 10 29.93 18.92 -21.67
N GLN A 11 29.80 17.78 -21.01
CA GLN A 11 28.65 16.90 -21.14
C GLN A 11 27.40 17.78 -21.04
N GLN A 12 26.71 17.95 -22.15
CA GLN A 12 25.43 18.68 -22.19
C GLN A 12 24.55 18.07 -21.12
N ALA A 13 24.31 18.82 -20.03
CA ALA A 13 23.45 18.39 -18.96
C ALA A 13 22.10 18.04 -19.57
N ALA A 14 21.64 16.82 -19.35
CA ALA A 14 20.33 16.40 -19.84
C ALA A 14 19.28 17.43 -19.44
N PRO A 15 18.32 17.73 -20.32
CA PRO A 15 17.27 18.70 -20.00
C PRO A 15 16.54 18.31 -18.71
N PRO A 16 16.10 19.27 -17.90
CA PRO A 16 15.39 18.95 -16.67
C PRO A 16 14.10 18.18 -16.97
N PRO A 17 13.71 17.22 -16.12
CA PRO A 17 12.50 16.44 -16.31
C PRO A 17 11.26 17.33 -16.34
N ARG A 18 10.38 17.15 -17.33
CA ARG A 18 9.15 17.92 -17.52
C ARG A 18 8.29 18.06 -16.25
N MET A 19 8.10 16.96 -15.51
CA MET A 19 7.30 16.95 -14.28
C MET A 19 7.92 17.80 -13.17
N ARG A 20 9.25 17.89 -13.14
CA ARG A 20 9.93 18.76 -12.20
C ARG A 20 9.71 20.25 -12.52
N GLU A 21 9.77 20.60 -13.79
CA GLU A 21 9.48 21.99 -14.23
C GLU A 21 8.04 22.39 -13.91
N LEU A 22 7.08 21.50 -14.17
CA LEU A 22 5.67 21.71 -13.82
C LEU A 22 5.50 21.91 -12.30
N TYR A 23 6.16 21.10 -11.49
CA TYR A 23 6.14 21.26 -10.04
C TYR A 23 6.69 22.60 -9.60
N GLU A 24 7.89 23.00 -10.10
CA GLU A 24 8.59 24.21 -9.68
C GLU A 24 7.89 25.49 -10.15
N ASN A 25 7.32 25.49 -11.36
CA ASN A 25 6.73 26.68 -11.98
C ASN A 25 5.25 26.90 -11.61
N GLU A 26 4.47 25.84 -11.50
CA GLU A 26 3.02 25.94 -11.35
C GLU A 26 2.53 25.45 -10.00
N LEU A 27 2.90 24.21 -9.62
CA LEU A 27 2.30 23.54 -8.46
C LEU A 27 2.70 24.16 -7.14
N VAL A 28 3.93 24.62 -6.99
CA VAL A 28 4.39 25.29 -5.76
C VAL A 28 3.53 26.53 -5.47
N GLY A 29 3.17 27.31 -6.49
CA GLY A 29 2.30 28.47 -6.35
C GLY A 29 0.88 28.10 -5.94
N GLN A 30 0.29 27.09 -6.60
CA GLN A 30 -1.07 26.62 -6.33
C GLN A 30 -1.20 26.03 -4.92
N LEU A 31 -0.27 25.17 -4.51
CA LEU A 31 -0.26 24.59 -3.18
C LEU A 31 -0.05 25.62 -2.07
N THR A 32 0.82 26.62 -2.32
CA THR A 32 1.03 27.72 -1.37
C THR A 32 -0.26 28.52 -1.15
N GLN A 33 -1.00 28.80 -2.21
CA GLN A 33 -2.27 29.52 -2.11
C GLN A 33 -3.35 28.69 -1.43
N LYS A 34 -3.43 27.38 -1.75
CA LYS A 34 -4.47 26.50 -1.21
C LYS A 34 -4.32 26.23 0.29
N PHE A 35 -3.09 25.96 0.73
CA PHE A 35 -2.81 25.58 2.13
C PHE A 35 -2.27 26.75 2.98
N GLY A 36 -2.02 27.92 2.39
CA GLY A 36 -1.58 29.11 3.11
C GLY A 36 -0.18 29.01 3.70
N TYR A 37 0.75 28.31 3.02
CA TYR A 37 2.13 28.18 3.52
C TYR A 37 2.85 29.51 3.58
N SER A 38 3.55 29.79 4.69
CA SER A 38 4.34 30.98 4.89
C SER A 38 5.69 30.95 4.16
N SER A 39 6.17 29.78 3.79
CA SER A 39 7.47 29.59 3.12
C SER A 39 7.39 28.51 2.05
N ARG A 40 8.08 28.74 0.92
CA ARG A 40 8.26 27.75 -0.15
C ARG A 40 8.83 26.41 0.34
N MET A 41 9.59 26.41 1.43
CA MET A 41 10.19 25.19 1.98
C MET A 41 9.18 24.28 2.71
N GLN A 42 8.01 24.80 3.07
CA GLN A 42 6.92 24.05 3.69
C GLN A 42 6.09 23.26 2.65
N VAL A 43 6.14 23.72 1.39
CA VAL A 43 5.36 23.09 0.31
C VAL A 43 5.77 21.63 0.16
N PRO A 44 4.80 20.69 0.12
CA PRO A 44 5.06 19.27 -0.03
C PRO A 44 5.77 18.97 -1.36
N ARG A 45 6.78 18.10 -1.29
CA ARG A 45 7.58 17.68 -2.44
C ARG A 45 7.78 16.17 -2.47
N LEU A 46 8.08 15.64 -3.64
CA LEU A 46 8.46 14.23 -3.79
C LEU A 46 9.88 14.01 -3.25
N LEU A 47 10.05 12.98 -2.41
CA LEU A 47 11.35 12.57 -1.86
C LEU A 47 11.95 11.41 -2.61
N LYS A 48 11.17 10.36 -2.84
CA LYS A 48 11.59 9.13 -3.50
C LYS A 48 10.38 8.36 -4.02
N ILE A 49 10.63 7.51 -5.01
CA ILE A 49 9.70 6.46 -5.41
C ILE A 49 10.41 5.12 -5.20
N THR A 50 9.75 4.21 -4.49
CA THR A 50 10.26 2.87 -4.25
C THR A 50 9.45 1.88 -5.07
N LEU A 51 10.13 1.11 -5.90
CA LEU A 51 9.56 0.01 -6.66
C LEU A 51 9.92 -1.28 -5.96
N ASN A 52 8.95 -2.16 -5.79
CA ASN A 52 9.14 -3.46 -5.18
C ASN A 52 8.45 -4.53 -6.02
N MET A 53 9.18 -5.59 -6.32
CA MET A 53 8.64 -6.76 -7.00
C MET A 53 8.84 -7.98 -6.10
N GLY A 54 7.74 -8.55 -5.61
CA GLY A 54 7.75 -9.76 -4.80
C GLY A 54 7.93 -10.98 -5.70
N VAL A 55 8.97 -11.77 -5.48
CA VAL A 55 9.24 -13.00 -6.22
C VAL A 55 9.30 -14.17 -5.24
N GLY A 56 8.12 -14.70 -4.91
CA GLY A 56 8.02 -15.82 -3.96
C GLY A 56 8.69 -17.11 -4.45
N GLU A 57 8.74 -17.31 -5.75
CA GLU A 57 9.33 -18.48 -6.42
C GLU A 57 10.86 -18.43 -6.50
N ALA A 58 11.46 -17.24 -6.31
CA ALA A 58 12.91 -17.06 -6.27
C ALA A 58 13.63 -17.91 -5.21
N LYS A 59 12.88 -18.49 -4.26
CA LYS A 59 13.40 -19.42 -3.26
C LYS A 59 13.92 -20.71 -3.89
N GLN A 60 13.34 -21.14 -5.00
CA GLN A 60 13.63 -22.40 -5.67
C GLN A 60 14.30 -22.21 -7.04
N SER A 61 14.08 -21.07 -7.67
CA SER A 61 14.50 -20.78 -9.03
C SER A 61 15.35 -19.49 -9.10
N THR A 62 16.64 -19.65 -9.32
CA THR A 62 17.56 -18.51 -9.56
C THR A 62 17.23 -17.77 -10.87
N PRO A 63 16.91 -18.45 -11.99
CA PRO A 63 16.53 -17.77 -13.23
C PRO A 63 15.33 -16.82 -13.08
N THR A 64 14.33 -17.20 -12.29
CA THR A 64 13.16 -16.36 -12.02
C THR A 64 13.54 -15.05 -11.31
N LEU A 65 14.52 -15.10 -10.41
CA LEU A 65 15.05 -13.92 -9.74
C LEU A 65 15.84 -13.00 -10.70
N GLU A 66 16.65 -13.61 -11.57
CA GLU A 66 17.45 -12.90 -12.56
C GLU A 66 16.54 -12.19 -13.57
N ALA A 67 15.52 -12.87 -14.09
CA ALA A 67 14.51 -12.28 -14.98
C ALA A 67 13.77 -11.11 -14.31
N ALA A 68 13.35 -11.25 -13.06
CA ALA A 68 12.71 -10.16 -12.30
C ALA A 68 13.66 -8.97 -12.09
N THR A 69 14.94 -9.24 -11.86
CA THR A 69 15.98 -8.21 -11.69
C THR A 69 16.18 -7.44 -12.99
N GLU A 70 16.27 -8.13 -14.12
CA GLU A 70 16.43 -7.54 -15.43
C GLU A 70 15.22 -6.70 -15.83
N GLN A 71 14.02 -7.21 -15.65
CA GLN A 71 12.77 -6.48 -15.90
C GLN A 71 12.69 -5.19 -15.07
N LEU A 72 12.95 -5.28 -13.78
CA LEU A 72 12.90 -4.11 -12.90
C LEU A 72 14.04 -3.12 -13.22
N GLN A 73 15.20 -3.59 -13.68
CA GLN A 73 16.29 -2.75 -14.17
C GLN A 73 15.89 -1.99 -15.43
N THR A 74 15.23 -2.65 -16.37
CA THR A 74 14.74 -2.04 -17.62
C THR A 74 13.71 -0.95 -17.32
N ILE A 75 12.73 -1.21 -16.43
CA ILE A 75 11.71 -0.23 -16.02
C ILE A 75 12.33 0.98 -15.31
N SER A 76 13.25 0.73 -14.38
CA SER A 76 13.78 1.78 -13.49
C SER A 76 15.00 2.51 -14.04
N GLY A 77 15.69 1.94 -15.03
CA GLY A 77 16.99 2.41 -15.51
C GLY A 77 18.10 2.33 -14.44
N GLN A 78 17.90 1.54 -13.39
CA GLN A 78 18.82 1.40 -12.26
C GLN A 78 18.88 -0.06 -11.79
N HIS A 79 20.07 -0.55 -11.46
CA HIS A 79 20.22 -1.93 -10.98
C HIS A 79 19.46 -2.16 -9.65
N PRO A 80 18.57 -3.18 -9.60
CA PRO A 80 17.78 -3.48 -8.43
C PRO A 80 18.60 -4.12 -7.30
N ASN A 81 18.12 -3.95 -6.08
CA ASN A 81 18.67 -4.61 -4.90
C ASN A 81 17.84 -5.85 -4.57
N VAL A 82 18.48 -7.02 -4.51
CA VAL A 82 17.84 -8.27 -4.11
C VAL A 82 17.53 -8.23 -2.62
N ARG A 83 16.27 -8.42 -2.28
CA ARG A 83 15.80 -8.49 -0.90
C ARG A 83 15.81 -9.91 -0.41
N ARG A 84 16.51 -10.12 0.73
CA ARG A 84 16.68 -11.43 1.36
C ARG A 84 15.89 -11.50 2.67
N ALA A 85 15.42 -12.68 3.01
CA ALA A 85 14.71 -12.94 4.27
C ALA A 85 15.63 -12.66 5.46
N ARG A 86 15.10 -11.97 6.46
CA ARG A 86 15.82 -11.61 7.71
C ARG A 86 15.69 -12.68 8.79
N ARG A 87 14.65 -13.50 8.72
CA ARG A 87 14.33 -14.57 9.69
C ARG A 87 13.83 -15.80 8.96
N SER A 88 14.05 -16.97 9.55
CA SER A 88 13.47 -18.22 9.08
C SER A 88 12.02 -18.35 9.57
N ILE A 89 11.09 -18.69 8.66
CA ILE A 89 9.66 -18.88 8.97
C ILE A 89 9.23 -20.21 8.33
N ALA A 90 8.98 -21.22 9.17
CA ALA A 90 8.67 -22.57 8.72
C ALA A 90 7.39 -22.66 7.88
N ASN A 91 6.32 -21.96 8.28
CA ASN A 91 5.04 -21.95 7.56
C ASN A 91 5.16 -21.46 6.11
N PHE A 92 6.07 -20.52 5.82
CA PHE A 92 6.32 -20.02 4.48
C PHE A 92 7.49 -20.73 3.78
N LYS A 93 8.03 -21.80 4.37
CA LYS A 93 9.21 -22.51 3.85
C LYS A 93 10.37 -21.55 3.55
N LEU A 94 10.61 -20.61 4.46
CA LEU A 94 11.58 -19.52 4.33
C LEU A 94 12.73 -19.74 5.30
N ARG A 95 13.97 -19.68 4.80
CA ARG A 95 15.19 -19.66 5.61
C ARG A 95 15.81 -18.28 5.54
N GLU A 96 16.53 -17.90 6.57
CA GLU A 96 17.30 -16.66 6.59
C GLU A 96 18.29 -16.62 5.40
N GLY A 97 18.44 -15.45 4.78
CA GLY A 97 19.28 -15.26 3.61
C GLY A 97 18.67 -15.65 2.25
N MET A 98 17.54 -16.35 2.21
CA MET A 98 16.88 -16.67 0.94
C MET A 98 16.36 -15.41 0.24
N PRO A 99 16.48 -15.31 -1.11
CA PRO A 99 15.91 -14.21 -1.87
C PRO A 99 14.38 -14.27 -1.82
N VAL A 100 13.73 -13.12 -1.65
CA VAL A 100 12.27 -12.98 -1.54
C VAL A 100 11.70 -12.06 -2.60
N GLY A 101 12.53 -11.17 -3.13
CA GLY A 101 12.12 -10.19 -4.12
C GLY A 101 13.24 -9.23 -4.48
N VAL A 102 12.89 -8.26 -5.32
CA VAL A 102 13.81 -7.21 -5.77
C VAL A 102 13.18 -5.84 -5.55
N SER A 103 13.99 -4.84 -5.22
CA SER A 103 13.50 -3.48 -5.03
C SER A 103 14.48 -2.43 -5.52
N VAL A 104 13.91 -1.30 -5.97
CA VAL A 104 14.66 -0.11 -6.41
C VAL A 104 14.13 1.11 -5.70
N THR A 105 15.01 2.05 -5.38
CA THR A 105 14.61 3.37 -4.86
C THR A 105 15.10 4.43 -5.83
N LEU A 106 14.15 5.14 -6.44
CA LEU A 106 14.41 6.22 -7.39
C LEU A 106 14.39 7.56 -6.67
N ARG A 107 15.34 8.44 -7.03
CA ARG A 107 15.45 9.82 -6.51
C ARG A 107 15.91 10.77 -7.61
N GLY A 108 15.71 12.08 -7.39
CA GLY A 108 16.15 13.12 -8.30
C GLY A 108 15.54 13.01 -9.71
N ALA A 109 16.32 13.21 -10.77
CA ALA A 109 15.84 13.21 -12.15
C ALA A 109 15.14 11.90 -12.54
N ARG A 110 15.72 10.75 -12.21
CA ARG A 110 15.15 9.43 -12.52
C ARG A 110 13.77 9.20 -11.88
N MET A 111 13.55 9.75 -10.69
CA MET A 111 12.25 9.70 -10.00
C MET A 111 11.18 10.46 -10.80
N TRP A 112 11.51 11.66 -11.26
CA TRP A 112 10.60 12.49 -12.04
C TRP A 112 10.29 11.90 -13.41
N GLU A 113 11.29 11.37 -14.09
CA GLU A 113 11.12 10.68 -15.37
C GLU A 113 10.29 9.41 -15.26
N PHE A 114 10.52 8.63 -14.20
CA PHE A 114 9.69 7.47 -13.93
C PHE A 114 8.23 7.85 -13.65
N LEU A 115 8.00 8.90 -12.85
CA LEU A 115 6.66 9.38 -12.55
C LEU A 115 5.94 9.85 -13.82
N ASP A 116 6.63 10.57 -14.69
CA ASP A 116 6.06 11.00 -15.98
C ASP A 116 5.63 9.80 -16.84
N ARG A 117 6.50 8.80 -17.00
CA ARG A 117 6.15 7.57 -17.73
C ARG A 117 5.01 6.80 -17.08
N LEU A 118 5.01 6.72 -15.75
CA LEU A 118 3.95 6.06 -15.01
C LEU A 118 2.59 6.70 -15.28
N ILE A 119 2.48 8.02 -15.17
CA ILE A 119 1.22 8.75 -15.36
C ILE A 119 0.81 8.80 -16.82
N SER A 120 1.73 9.16 -17.71
CA SER A 120 1.40 9.44 -19.12
C SER A 120 1.21 8.17 -19.95
N ILE A 121 1.90 7.07 -19.62
CA ILE A 121 1.95 5.87 -20.45
C ILE A 121 1.44 4.64 -19.69
N ALA A 122 2.03 4.31 -18.55
CA ALA A 122 1.79 3.02 -17.91
C ALA A 122 0.36 2.90 -17.38
N ILE A 123 -0.14 3.91 -16.67
CA ILE A 123 -1.49 3.89 -16.09
C ILE A 123 -2.57 3.81 -17.18
N THR A 124 -2.38 4.50 -18.31
CA THR A 124 -3.34 4.49 -19.40
C THR A 124 -3.43 3.14 -20.13
N ARG A 125 -2.43 2.27 -19.97
CA ARG A 125 -2.40 0.91 -20.54
C ARG A 125 -3.01 -0.16 -19.62
N ILE A 126 -3.39 0.20 -18.39
CA ILE A 126 -4.07 -0.72 -17.48
C ILE A 126 -5.46 -1.04 -18.05
N ARG A 127 -5.78 -2.33 -18.15
CA ARG A 127 -7.13 -2.76 -18.57
C ARG A 127 -8.16 -2.36 -17.53
N ASP A 128 -9.32 -1.91 -17.98
CA ASP A 128 -10.46 -1.52 -17.13
C ASP A 128 -10.10 -0.51 -16.03
N PHE A 129 -9.19 0.43 -16.38
CA PHE A 129 -8.78 1.46 -15.44
C PHE A 129 -9.94 2.43 -15.14
N ARG A 130 -10.31 2.54 -13.85
CA ARG A 130 -11.39 3.42 -13.36
C ARG A 130 -10.90 4.56 -12.49
N GLY A 131 -9.59 4.74 -12.40
CA GLY A 131 -8.94 5.69 -11.50
C GLY A 131 -8.20 4.99 -10.36
N LEU A 132 -7.21 5.69 -9.81
CA LEU A 132 -6.43 5.24 -8.66
C LEU A 132 -7.25 5.42 -7.38
N ASN A 133 -7.09 4.51 -6.43
CA ASN A 133 -7.79 4.60 -5.15
C ASN A 133 -7.25 5.78 -4.32
N PRO A 134 -8.05 6.81 -4.02
CA PRO A 134 -7.62 7.95 -3.22
C PRO A 134 -7.44 7.62 -1.74
N ARG A 135 -7.92 6.47 -1.25
CA ARG A 135 -7.75 6.02 0.15
C ARG A 135 -6.45 5.25 0.39
N ALA A 136 -5.57 5.12 -0.60
CA ALA A 136 -4.31 4.37 -0.48
C ALA A 136 -3.14 5.22 0.06
N PHE A 137 -3.45 6.27 0.81
CA PHE A 137 -2.49 7.05 1.58
C PHE A 137 -2.26 6.41 2.96
N ASP A 138 -1.12 6.70 3.58
CA ASP A 138 -0.69 6.10 4.85
C ASP A 138 -0.99 6.94 6.11
N GLY A 139 -1.74 8.03 6.00
CA GLY A 139 -1.99 9.00 7.07
C GLY A 139 -0.89 10.07 7.22
N ARG A 140 0.17 9.99 6.39
CA ARG A 140 1.31 10.91 6.40
C ARG A 140 1.68 11.43 5.01
N GLY A 141 0.72 11.44 4.11
CA GLY A 141 0.87 11.94 2.75
C GLY A 141 1.73 11.09 1.82
N ASN A 142 2.07 9.85 2.16
CA ASN A 142 2.70 8.92 1.23
C ASN A 142 1.63 8.07 0.54
N TYR A 143 1.84 7.79 -0.73
CA TYR A 143 0.90 7.06 -1.55
C TYR A 143 1.47 5.72 -2.02
N SER A 144 0.66 4.66 -1.97
CA SER A 144 1.06 3.34 -2.42
C SER A 144 0.07 2.81 -3.45
N LEU A 145 0.59 2.25 -4.55
CA LEU A 145 -0.22 1.60 -5.56
C LEU A 145 0.39 0.26 -5.98
N GLY A 146 -0.46 -0.73 -6.20
CA GLY A 146 -0.08 -2.01 -6.76
C GLY A 146 -0.48 -2.12 -8.22
N VAL A 147 0.45 -2.53 -9.04
CA VAL A 147 0.24 -2.87 -10.44
C VAL A 147 0.24 -4.38 -10.57
N ARG A 148 -0.76 -4.94 -11.23
CA ARG A 148 -0.88 -6.41 -11.37
C ARG A 148 0.05 -6.99 -12.42
N GLU A 149 0.34 -6.24 -13.47
CA GLU A 149 1.08 -6.68 -14.65
C GLU A 149 2.20 -5.71 -14.98
N GLN A 150 3.45 -6.19 -15.04
CA GLN A 150 4.59 -5.39 -15.48
C GLN A 150 4.51 -4.97 -16.95
N LEU A 151 3.67 -5.63 -17.74
CA LEU A 151 3.44 -5.38 -19.16
C LEU A 151 2.87 -4.00 -19.51
N ILE A 152 2.38 -3.26 -18.52
CA ILE A 152 1.92 -1.89 -18.73
C ILE A 152 3.07 -0.94 -19.11
N PHE A 153 4.32 -1.32 -18.77
CA PHE A 153 5.50 -0.55 -19.15
C PHE A 153 5.93 -0.93 -20.58
N PRO A 154 6.06 0.07 -21.50
CA PRO A 154 6.40 -0.20 -22.89
C PRO A 154 7.82 -0.72 -23.10
N GLU A 155 8.68 -0.59 -22.09
CA GLU A 155 10.06 -1.05 -22.10
C GLU A 155 10.19 -2.58 -22.00
N ILE A 156 9.09 -3.26 -21.68
CA ILE A 156 9.06 -4.71 -21.53
C ILE A 156 8.32 -5.33 -22.73
N ASP A 157 9.04 -6.20 -23.43
CA ASP A 157 8.46 -6.96 -24.54
C ASP A 157 7.70 -8.18 -24.01
N TYR A 158 6.50 -8.39 -24.57
CA TYR A 158 5.65 -9.52 -24.21
C TYR A 158 6.33 -10.87 -24.45
N ASP A 159 7.07 -10.99 -25.55
CA ASP A 159 7.72 -12.25 -25.95
C ASP A 159 8.92 -12.62 -25.08
N SER A 160 9.46 -11.67 -24.32
CA SER A 160 10.61 -11.86 -23.44
C SER A 160 10.25 -12.26 -22.00
N ILE A 161 8.95 -12.38 -21.69
CA ILE A 161 8.48 -12.61 -20.35
C ILE A 161 8.14 -14.08 -20.11
N ASP A 162 8.76 -14.69 -19.09
CA ASP A 162 8.43 -16.04 -18.64
C ASP A 162 7.10 -16.05 -17.85
N GLU A 163 6.87 -15.02 -17.02
CA GLU A 163 5.75 -14.94 -16.10
C GLU A 163 5.30 -13.48 -15.87
N VAL A 164 3.98 -13.29 -15.75
CA VAL A 164 3.42 -11.98 -15.38
C VAL A 164 3.59 -11.75 -13.88
N ARG A 165 4.28 -10.66 -13.52
CA ARG A 165 4.56 -10.30 -12.12
C ARG A 165 3.97 -8.95 -11.78
N GLY A 166 3.47 -8.86 -10.54
CA GLY A 166 3.01 -7.60 -9.98
C GLY A 166 4.17 -6.71 -9.53
N LEU A 167 3.90 -5.41 -9.47
CA LEU A 167 4.83 -4.38 -9.05
C LEU A 167 4.15 -3.46 -8.04
N ASP A 168 4.76 -3.27 -6.89
CA ASP A 168 4.33 -2.30 -5.89
C ASP A 168 5.13 -1.01 -6.07
N ILE A 169 4.43 0.11 -6.11
CA ILE A 169 5.00 1.44 -6.27
C ILE A 169 4.62 2.27 -5.05
N ALA A 170 5.60 2.69 -4.27
CA ALA A 170 5.39 3.57 -3.12
C ALA A 170 6.02 4.94 -3.39
N VAL A 171 5.19 5.96 -3.42
CA VAL A 171 5.56 7.37 -3.59
C VAL A 171 5.67 8.01 -2.22
N THR A 172 6.87 8.43 -1.85
CA THR A 172 7.13 9.09 -0.57
C THR A 172 7.25 10.60 -0.78
N THR A 173 6.46 11.36 -0.03
CA THR A 173 6.42 12.81 -0.08
C THR A 173 6.92 13.44 1.23
N THR A 174 6.98 14.76 1.30
CA THR A 174 7.21 15.51 2.54
C THR A 174 5.92 16.07 3.14
N ALA A 175 4.76 15.74 2.58
CA ALA A 175 3.47 16.16 3.09
C ALA A 175 3.29 15.72 4.55
N ALA A 176 2.63 16.53 5.36
CA ALA A 176 2.30 16.21 6.73
C ALA A 176 0.96 15.45 6.82
N THR A 177 0.04 15.75 5.89
CA THR A 177 -1.30 15.17 5.83
C THR A 177 -1.56 14.51 4.48
N ASP A 178 -2.55 13.61 4.44
CA ASP A 178 -2.95 12.95 3.20
C ASP A 178 -3.58 13.91 2.21
N GLU A 179 -4.24 14.97 2.67
CA GLU A 179 -4.80 16.03 1.83
C GLU A 179 -3.71 16.77 1.05
N GLU A 180 -2.62 17.13 1.72
CA GLU A 180 -1.47 17.78 1.08
C GLU A 180 -0.81 16.85 0.05
N GLY A 181 -0.65 15.56 0.40
CA GLY A 181 -0.11 14.54 -0.49
C GLY A 181 -1.00 14.29 -1.70
N PHE A 182 -2.32 14.23 -1.48
CA PHE A 182 -3.30 14.06 -2.55
C PHE A 182 -3.27 15.20 -3.54
N GLU A 183 -3.31 16.45 -3.06
CA GLU A 183 -3.28 17.63 -3.91
C GLU A 183 -1.97 17.76 -4.70
N LEU A 184 -0.85 17.41 -4.09
CA LEU A 184 0.44 17.35 -4.78
C LEU A 184 0.40 16.34 -5.95
N LEU A 185 -0.09 15.12 -5.71
CA LEU A 185 -0.14 14.08 -6.74
C LEU A 185 -1.21 14.36 -7.80
N LEU A 186 -2.35 14.93 -7.41
CA LEU A 186 -3.40 15.37 -8.34
C LEU A 186 -2.87 16.48 -9.27
N GLY A 187 -2.17 17.46 -8.72
CA GLY A 187 -1.53 18.52 -9.50
C GLY A 187 -0.46 18.02 -10.47
N LEU A 188 0.24 16.93 -10.14
CA LEU A 188 1.16 16.24 -11.05
C LEU A 188 0.43 15.41 -12.13
N GLY A 189 -0.90 15.35 -12.09
CA GLY A 189 -1.71 14.67 -13.10
C GLY A 189 -2.00 13.20 -12.80
N MET A 190 -1.87 12.74 -11.55
CA MET A 190 -2.29 11.37 -11.20
C MET A 190 -3.81 11.22 -11.30
N PRO A 191 -4.32 10.22 -12.05
CA PRO A 191 -5.74 10.05 -12.29
C PRO A 191 -6.40 9.30 -11.13
N PHE A 192 -6.81 10.04 -10.09
CA PHE A 192 -7.56 9.49 -8.97
C PHE A 192 -9.04 9.30 -9.31
N ALA A 193 -9.67 8.28 -8.71
CA ALA A 193 -11.11 8.14 -8.72
C ALA A 193 -11.78 9.35 -8.02
N GLN A 194 -13.03 9.63 -8.37
CA GLN A 194 -13.73 10.77 -7.79
C GLN A 194 -14.23 10.47 -6.37
N GLU A 195 -14.52 9.23 -6.08
CA GLU A 195 -15.04 8.76 -4.80
C GLU A 195 -13.90 8.57 -3.77
N GLY A 196 -14.14 8.97 -2.51
CA GLY A 196 -13.22 8.73 -1.39
C GLY A 196 -11.98 9.62 -1.37
N ARG A 197 -12.04 10.83 -1.91
CA ARG A 197 -10.92 11.79 -1.89
C ARG A 197 -10.65 12.29 -0.47
N PRO A 198 -9.39 12.35 -0.01
CA PRO A 198 -9.04 12.96 1.27
C PRO A 198 -9.51 14.42 1.32
N GLY A 199 -10.10 14.82 2.45
CA GLY A 199 -10.61 16.19 2.65
C GLY A 199 -11.97 16.51 2.00
N VAL A 200 -12.49 15.62 1.15
CA VAL A 200 -13.88 15.70 0.69
C VAL A 200 -14.69 14.75 1.55
N VAL A 201 -15.52 15.31 2.43
CA VAL A 201 -16.53 14.52 3.15
C VAL A 201 -17.51 14.02 2.09
N ASP A 202 -17.45 12.75 1.76
CA ASP A 202 -18.46 12.09 0.92
C ASP A 202 -19.73 11.97 1.75
N THR A 203 -20.46 13.09 1.85
CA THR A 203 -21.74 13.15 2.58
C THR A 203 -22.69 12.03 2.15
N ALA A 204 -22.66 11.67 0.86
CA ALA A 204 -23.44 10.55 0.35
C ALA A 204 -23.01 9.19 0.93
N ALA A 205 -21.71 8.96 1.14
CA ALA A 205 -21.21 7.71 1.71
C ALA A 205 -21.41 7.65 3.23
N GLU A 206 -21.30 8.79 3.93
CA GLU A 206 -21.61 8.91 5.36
C GLU A 206 -23.11 8.73 5.61
N ASP A 207 -23.97 9.37 4.80
CA ASP A 207 -25.41 9.23 4.86
C ASP A 207 -25.88 7.78 4.57
N GLU A 208 -25.19 7.07 3.69
CA GLU A 208 -25.47 5.68 3.37
C GLU A 208 -25.00 4.73 4.48
N GLU A 209 -23.86 5.02 5.11
CA GLU A 209 -23.35 4.27 6.25
C GLU A 209 -24.19 4.53 7.52
N GLU A 210 -24.65 5.77 7.76
CA GLU A 210 -25.57 6.10 8.83
C GLU A 210 -26.93 5.42 8.63
N ARG A 211 -27.49 5.44 7.41
CA ARG A 211 -28.73 4.70 7.10
C ARG A 211 -28.57 3.20 7.34
N ARG A 212 -27.46 2.59 6.93
CA ARG A 212 -27.18 1.17 7.20
C ARG A 212 -27.07 0.88 8.70
N LYS A 213 -26.45 1.77 9.47
CA LYS A 213 -26.35 1.62 10.92
C LYS A 213 -27.73 1.79 11.59
N GLU A 214 -28.53 2.72 11.10
CA GLU A 214 -29.88 2.96 11.59
C GLU A 214 -30.83 1.81 11.23
N GLU A 215 -30.79 1.28 10.01
CA GLU A 215 -31.53 0.09 9.62
C GLU A 215 -31.11 -1.16 10.42
N ALA A 216 -29.81 -1.33 10.68
CA ALA A 216 -29.31 -2.43 11.50
C ALA A 216 -29.80 -2.31 12.96
N ARG A 217 -29.87 -1.07 13.50
CA ARG A 217 -30.39 -0.80 14.85
C ARG A 217 -31.87 -1.08 14.93
N LEU A 218 -32.64 -0.59 13.96
CA LEU A 218 -34.09 -0.85 13.89
C LEU A 218 -34.42 -2.33 13.73
N ARG A 219 -33.59 -3.08 12.95
CA ARG A 219 -33.72 -4.52 12.84
C ARG A 219 -33.42 -5.24 14.17
N ALA A 220 -32.37 -4.83 14.86
CA ALA A 220 -32.00 -5.40 16.15
C ALA A 220 -33.10 -5.10 17.23
N GLU A 221 -33.67 -3.89 17.24
CA GLU A 221 -34.77 -3.51 18.11
C GLU A 221 -36.05 -4.31 17.78
N ALA A 222 -36.38 -4.48 16.51
CA ALA A 222 -37.52 -5.29 16.08
C ALA A 222 -37.35 -6.78 16.43
N GLU A 223 -36.12 -7.30 16.30
CA GLU A 223 -35.82 -8.68 16.67
C GLU A 223 -35.86 -8.89 18.19
N GLN A 224 -35.40 -7.92 18.97
CA GLN A 224 -35.55 -7.94 20.44
C GLN A 224 -37.00 -7.85 20.88
N ALA A 225 -37.78 -6.97 20.26
CA ALA A 225 -39.22 -6.85 20.55
C ALA A 225 -39.99 -8.14 20.18
N ALA A 226 -39.67 -8.77 19.07
CA ALA A 226 -40.24 -10.05 18.66
C ALA A 226 -39.85 -11.20 19.61
N LEU A 227 -38.60 -11.21 20.09
CA LEU A 227 -38.15 -12.17 21.12
C LEU A 227 -38.82 -11.93 22.47
N GLU A 228 -39.10 -10.70 22.83
CA GLU A 228 -39.82 -10.35 24.06
C GLU A 228 -41.30 -10.75 24.00
N GLN A 229 -41.94 -10.54 22.85
CA GLN A 229 -43.32 -11.03 22.61
C GLN A 229 -43.37 -12.55 22.63
N LEU A 230 -42.45 -13.26 22.03
CA LEU A 230 -42.37 -14.74 22.08
C LEU A 230 -42.12 -15.28 23.50
N LYS A 231 -41.38 -14.54 24.34
CA LYS A 231 -41.21 -14.89 25.76
C LYS A 231 -42.47 -14.65 26.58
N GLU A 232 -43.27 -13.62 26.26
CA GLU A 232 -44.54 -13.35 26.89
C GLU A 232 -45.63 -14.36 26.47
N GLU A 233 -45.64 -14.77 25.19
CA GLU A 233 -46.59 -15.77 24.70
C GLU A 233 -46.30 -17.21 25.17
N ASN A 234 -45.02 -17.56 25.38
CA ASN A 234 -44.59 -18.90 25.82
C ASN A 234 -43.59 -18.83 26.97
N PRO A 235 -44.00 -18.44 28.19
CA PRO A 235 -43.08 -18.33 29.33
C PRO A 235 -42.45 -19.67 29.73
N GLU A 236 -43.19 -20.79 29.59
CA GLU A 236 -42.72 -22.14 29.96
C GLU A 236 -41.55 -22.63 29.08
N ALA A 237 -41.40 -22.14 27.85
CA ALA A 237 -40.31 -22.55 26.94
C ALA A 237 -38.97 -21.87 27.23
N TYR A 238 -39.00 -20.77 28.00
CA TYR A 238 -37.81 -19.96 28.31
C TYR A 238 -37.47 -19.95 29.80
N GLU A 239 -38.27 -20.59 30.68
CA GLU A 239 -37.84 -20.87 32.06
C GLU A 239 -36.65 -21.85 32.01
N LYS A 240 -35.50 -21.41 32.53
CA LYS A 240 -34.37 -22.31 32.72
C LYS A 240 -34.83 -23.45 33.63
N PRO A 241 -34.55 -24.73 33.28
CA PRO A 241 -34.79 -25.83 34.20
C PRO A 241 -34.05 -25.51 35.50
N VAL A 242 -34.81 -25.42 36.60
CA VAL A 242 -34.26 -25.33 37.94
C VAL A 242 -33.41 -26.58 38.13
N ARG A 243 -32.12 -26.41 38.24
CA ARG A 243 -31.24 -27.47 38.69
C ARG A 243 -31.46 -27.59 40.17
N ASP A 244 -32.17 -28.61 40.55
CA ASP A 244 -32.20 -29.13 41.93
C ASP A 244 -30.82 -29.77 42.21
N ASP A 245 -29.89 -28.93 42.63
CA ASP A 245 -28.58 -29.32 43.17
C ASP A 245 -28.46 -28.72 44.56
N ASP A 246 -29.31 -29.15 45.50
CA ASP A 246 -29.13 -29.05 46.93
C ASP A 246 -29.47 -30.40 47.56
N GLU A 247 -28.50 -31.31 47.55
CA GLU A 247 -28.36 -32.35 48.60
C GLU A 247 -26.90 -32.78 48.73
N GLU A 248 -26.29 -32.30 49.79
CA GLU A 248 -25.37 -32.93 50.73
C GLU A 248 -24.29 -33.89 50.21
N GLY A 249 -23.07 -33.58 50.55
CA GLY A 249 -21.93 -34.47 50.52
C GLY A 249 -20.68 -33.86 51.08
N GLU A 250 -20.60 -33.73 52.41
CA GLU A 250 -19.35 -33.60 53.14
C GLU A 250 -18.44 -34.79 52.84
N GLY A 251 -17.16 -34.56 52.57
CA GLY A 251 -16.19 -35.65 52.44
C GLY A 251 -14.77 -35.11 52.14
N GLU A 252 -14.08 -34.79 53.19
CA GLU A 252 -12.64 -34.94 53.45
C GLU A 252 -11.64 -35.21 52.35
N GLY A 253 -10.63 -34.39 52.28
CA GLY A 253 -9.23 -34.84 52.44
C GLY A 253 -8.51 -35.37 51.20
N GLY A 254 -7.41 -34.69 50.87
CA GLY A 254 -6.44 -35.33 50.00
C GLY A 254 -5.49 -34.35 49.27
N GLU A 255 -4.63 -33.79 50.06
CA GLU A 255 -3.33 -33.21 49.74
C GLU A 255 -2.48 -34.12 48.83
N ALA A 256 -1.95 -33.62 47.73
CA ALA A 256 -0.60 -33.92 47.25
C ALA A 256 -0.26 -33.16 45.95
N ALA A 257 0.65 -32.24 46.07
CA ALA A 257 1.54 -31.79 45.02
C ALA A 257 2.76 -32.73 44.94
N PRO A 258 3.82 -32.39 44.16
CA PRO A 258 3.98 -32.39 42.71
C PRO A 258 5.08 -33.38 42.27
N ALA A 259 5.25 -33.62 40.99
CA ALA A 259 6.50 -34.22 40.51
C ALA A 259 6.88 -33.69 39.13
N GLU A 260 8.00 -33.05 39.10
CA GLU A 260 8.92 -32.86 37.98
C GLU A 260 9.40 -34.19 37.43
N GLU A 261 9.74 -34.19 36.13
CA GLU A 261 10.92 -34.86 35.51
C GLU A 261 10.75 -34.74 34.00
N LYS A 262 11.55 -34.00 33.25
CA LYS A 262 12.94 -34.17 32.77
C LYS A 262 13.16 -35.39 31.87
N GLN A 263 13.76 -35.05 30.71
CA GLN A 263 14.61 -35.85 29.80
C GLN A 263 13.85 -36.80 28.84
N GLU A 264 14.02 -36.70 27.54
CA GLU A 264 15.23 -36.70 26.69
C GLU A 264 15.04 -35.87 25.41
#